data_4073bbae6932a27352f67f54484a1b44
#
_entry.id   4073bbae6932a27352f67f54484a1b44
#
_cell.length_a   1.000
_cell.length_b   1.000
_cell.length_c   1.000
_cell.angle_alpha   90.00
_cell.angle_beta   90.00
_cell.angle_gamma   90.00
#
_symmetry.space_group_name_H-M   'P 1'
#
loop_
_entity.id
_entity.type
_entity.pdbx_description
1 polymer ?
#
loop_
_entity_poly.entity_id
_entity_poly.type
_entity_poly.pdbx_seq_one_letter_code
_entity_poly.pdbx_strand_id
1 'polypeptide(L)'
;MTTFATSTSAFYSRSTLDLTSLRAQAEKLQTQISSGNRLTTSSDDPVAASRLRALSRTDTLSKIDTDAANRATSDLNLADSAMTEFSNTIIRVQQLATQAASGTMSDTQRSSISTELKQLQGNLVALANTRDSAGHALFGGQTGGDAYTVDASGNASYV
;
A
#
# COMPACT_ATOMS: atom_id res chain seq x y z
N MET A 1 -56.55 37.38 -45.41
CA MET A 1 -56.63 36.72 -44.05
C MET A 1 -56.36 35.22 -44.21
N THR A 2 -55.16 34.76 -43.91
CA THR A 2 -54.80 33.37 -43.95
C THR A 2 -55.15 32.76 -42.56
N THR A 3 -56.21 31.99 -42.50
CA THR A 3 -56.58 31.20 -41.31
C THR A 3 -55.66 30.01 -41.21
N PHE A 4 -54.77 30.04 -40.24
CA PHE A 4 -53.98 28.86 -39.85
C PHE A 4 -54.91 27.89 -39.12
N ALA A 5 -55.53 27.00 -39.87
CA ALA A 5 -56.21 25.84 -39.28
C ALA A 5 -55.16 24.92 -38.65
N THR A 6 -54.88 25.10 -37.38
CA THR A 6 -54.13 24.14 -36.59
C THR A 6 -54.97 22.88 -36.51
N SER A 7 -54.58 21.80 -37.23
CA SER A 7 -55.27 20.52 -37.22
C SER A 7 -55.29 20.01 -35.76
N THR A 8 -56.48 19.55 -35.31
CA THR A 8 -56.67 18.97 -34.00
C THR A 8 -55.67 17.79 -33.74
N SER A 9 -55.34 17.06 -34.78
CA SER A 9 -54.30 15.98 -34.70
C SER A 9 -52.92 16.53 -34.42
N ALA A 10 -52.53 17.70 -34.99
CA ALA A 10 -51.24 18.32 -34.70
C ALA A 10 -51.19 18.83 -33.27
N PHE A 11 -52.30 19.33 -32.71
CA PHE A 11 -52.38 19.71 -31.30
C PHE A 11 -52.18 18.49 -30.37
N TYR A 12 -52.89 17.41 -30.61
CA TYR A 12 -52.74 16.17 -29.82
C TYR A 12 -51.31 15.59 -29.92
N SER A 13 -50.73 15.61 -31.11
CA SER A 13 -49.33 15.13 -31.29
C SER A 13 -48.35 15.97 -30.51
N ARG A 14 -48.45 17.31 -30.50
CA ARG A 14 -47.60 18.15 -29.68
C ARG A 14 -47.79 17.92 -28.19
N SER A 15 -49.03 17.88 -27.73
CA SER A 15 -49.37 17.60 -26.31
C SER A 15 -48.79 16.27 -25.83
N THR A 16 -48.84 15.22 -26.67
CA THR A 16 -48.26 13.90 -26.36
C THR A 16 -46.72 13.99 -26.27
N LEU A 17 -46.07 14.70 -27.17
CA LEU A 17 -44.59 14.94 -27.15
C LEU A 17 -44.20 15.73 -25.89
N ASP A 18 -44.95 16.79 -25.56
CA ASP A 18 -44.68 17.57 -24.35
C ASP A 18 -44.83 16.76 -23.08
N LEU A 19 -45.87 15.94 -22.96
CA LEU A 19 -46.07 15.02 -21.83
C LEU A 19 -44.95 13.98 -21.73
N THR A 20 -44.47 13.46 -22.86
CA THR A 20 -43.38 12.50 -22.87
C THR A 20 -42.06 13.16 -22.42
N SER A 21 -41.81 14.41 -22.87
CA SER A 21 -40.63 15.18 -22.45
C SER A 21 -40.65 15.51 -20.96
N LEU A 22 -41.82 15.93 -20.43
CA LEU A 22 -42.02 16.19 -19.00
C LEU A 22 -41.80 14.93 -18.13
N ARG A 23 -42.29 13.79 -18.59
CA ARG A 23 -42.02 12.52 -17.89
C ARG A 23 -40.55 12.16 -17.86
N ALA A 24 -39.86 12.29 -18.98
CA ALA A 24 -38.40 12.03 -19.05
C ALA A 24 -37.61 12.98 -18.12
N GLN A 25 -38.01 14.26 -18.05
CA GLN A 25 -37.40 15.22 -17.11
C GLN A 25 -37.67 14.84 -15.65
N ALA A 26 -38.90 14.45 -15.31
CA ALA A 26 -39.26 14.01 -13.96
C ALA A 26 -38.50 12.76 -13.52
N GLU A 27 -38.37 11.76 -14.40
CA GLU A 27 -37.58 10.55 -14.16
C GLU A 27 -36.11 10.87 -13.95
N LYS A 28 -35.54 11.78 -14.76
CA LYS A 28 -34.17 12.25 -14.60
C LYS A 28 -33.95 12.93 -13.26
N LEU A 29 -34.82 13.85 -12.86
CA LEU A 29 -34.74 14.52 -11.57
C LEU A 29 -34.89 13.55 -10.40
N GLN A 30 -35.79 12.59 -10.51
CA GLN A 30 -35.96 11.52 -9.51
C GLN A 30 -34.68 10.70 -9.36
N THR A 31 -34.03 10.34 -10.47
CA THR A 31 -32.75 9.62 -10.46
C THR A 31 -31.65 10.45 -9.81
N GLN A 32 -31.58 11.76 -10.12
CA GLN A 32 -30.61 12.66 -9.50
C GLN A 32 -30.82 12.80 -7.99
N ILE A 33 -32.07 12.91 -7.54
CA ILE A 33 -32.42 12.98 -6.11
C ILE A 33 -32.08 11.67 -5.40
N SER A 34 -32.46 10.54 -5.97
CA SER A 34 -32.23 9.24 -5.33
C SER A 34 -30.76 8.84 -5.27
N SER A 35 -29.97 9.22 -6.26
CA SER A 35 -28.53 8.97 -6.30
C SER A 35 -27.68 10.02 -5.56
N GLY A 36 -28.24 11.20 -5.28
CA GLY A 36 -27.52 12.34 -4.76
C GLY A 36 -26.54 12.98 -5.75
N ASN A 37 -26.48 12.46 -6.99
CA ASN A 37 -25.57 12.93 -8.03
C ASN A 37 -26.29 13.79 -9.07
N ARG A 38 -25.84 15.02 -9.26
CA ARG A 38 -26.36 15.91 -10.31
C ARG A 38 -26.03 15.41 -11.73
N LEU A 39 -24.89 14.76 -11.89
CA LEU A 39 -24.43 14.19 -13.16
C LEU A 39 -24.73 12.70 -13.17
N THR A 40 -25.65 12.26 -14.01
CA THR A 40 -25.97 10.84 -14.22
C THR A 40 -25.33 10.31 -15.50
N THR A 41 -25.17 11.18 -16.49
CA THR A 41 -24.48 10.89 -17.75
C THR A 41 -23.49 12.00 -18.12
N SER A 42 -22.45 11.66 -18.88
CA SER A 42 -21.46 12.64 -19.35
C SER A 42 -22.06 13.71 -20.28
N SER A 43 -23.22 13.44 -20.88
CA SER A 43 -23.95 14.36 -21.73
C SER A 43 -24.75 15.41 -20.96
N ASP A 44 -24.98 15.24 -19.68
CA ASP A 44 -25.72 16.18 -18.84
C ASP A 44 -25.00 17.52 -18.69
N ASP A 45 -23.67 17.46 -18.50
CA ASP A 45 -22.79 18.61 -18.42
C ASP A 45 -21.35 18.16 -18.80
N PRO A 46 -20.97 18.31 -20.08
CA PRO A 46 -19.67 17.85 -20.58
C PRO A 46 -18.47 18.51 -19.88
N VAL A 47 -18.64 19.77 -19.47
CA VAL A 47 -17.57 20.52 -18.78
C VAL A 47 -17.38 19.99 -17.36
N ALA A 48 -18.47 19.81 -16.62
CA ALA A 48 -18.42 19.24 -15.28
C ALA A 48 -17.96 17.77 -15.31
N ALA A 49 -18.40 16.99 -16.30
CA ALA A 49 -17.95 15.61 -16.49
C ALA A 49 -16.45 15.51 -16.79
N SER A 50 -15.88 16.44 -17.57
CA SER A 50 -14.45 16.47 -17.83
C SER A 50 -13.63 16.85 -16.58
N ARG A 51 -14.13 17.82 -15.80
CA ARG A 51 -13.52 18.20 -14.51
C ARG A 51 -13.58 17.07 -13.50
N LEU A 52 -14.70 16.37 -13.40
CA LEU A 52 -14.86 15.22 -12.52
C LEU A 52 -13.84 14.12 -12.85
N ARG A 53 -13.65 13.81 -14.14
CA ARG A 53 -12.63 12.84 -14.58
C ARG A 53 -11.21 13.28 -14.24
N ALA A 54 -10.89 14.57 -14.41
CA ALA A 54 -9.57 15.09 -14.03
C ALA A 54 -9.35 15.02 -12.53
N LEU A 55 -10.32 15.39 -11.71
CA LEU A 55 -10.26 15.30 -10.25
C LEU A 55 -10.19 13.85 -9.77
N SER A 56 -10.97 12.94 -10.35
CA SER A 56 -10.93 11.52 -10.02
C SER A 56 -9.56 10.89 -10.34
N ARG A 57 -8.93 11.32 -11.45
CA ARG A 57 -7.56 10.89 -11.76
C ARG A 57 -6.56 11.42 -10.71
N THR A 58 -6.67 12.69 -10.33
CA THR A 58 -5.80 13.28 -9.30
C THR A 58 -5.99 12.58 -7.96
N ASP A 59 -7.22 12.30 -7.55
CA ASP A 59 -7.55 11.55 -6.33
C ASP A 59 -6.94 10.14 -6.36
N THR A 60 -7.05 9.44 -7.49
CA THR A 60 -6.43 8.11 -7.65
C THR A 60 -4.91 8.17 -7.51
N LEU A 61 -4.26 9.14 -8.14
CA LEU A 61 -2.80 9.33 -8.02
C LEU A 61 -2.41 9.67 -6.57
N SER A 62 -3.16 10.56 -5.91
CA SER A 62 -2.91 10.92 -4.51
C SER A 62 -3.07 9.72 -3.56
N LYS A 63 -4.02 8.82 -3.84
CA LYS A 63 -4.16 7.57 -3.08
C LYS A 63 -2.96 6.64 -3.29
N ILE A 64 -2.50 6.48 -4.53
CA ILE A 64 -1.30 5.68 -4.83
C ILE A 64 -0.08 6.23 -4.10
N ASP A 65 0.11 7.55 -4.10
CA ASP A 65 1.22 8.20 -3.40
C ASP A 65 1.11 8.01 -1.87
N THR A 66 -0.10 8.14 -1.31
CA THR A 66 -0.36 7.89 0.11
C THR A 66 -0.07 6.44 0.49
N ASP A 67 -0.51 5.49 -0.31
CA ASP A 67 -0.26 4.06 -0.07
C ASP A 67 1.24 3.73 -0.19
N ALA A 68 1.95 4.36 -1.12
CA ALA A 68 3.41 4.22 -1.24
C ALA A 68 4.14 4.80 -0.03
N ALA A 69 3.73 5.98 0.45
CA ALA A 69 4.29 6.61 1.66
C ALA A 69 4.03 5.76 2.92
N ASN A 70 2.83 5.19 3.06
CA ASN A 70 2.49 4.31 4.17
C ASN A 70 3.34 3.03 4.15
N ARG A 71 3.55 2.42 2.98
CA ARG A 71 4.44 1.26 2.84
C ARG A 71 5.88 1.61 3.22
N ALA A 72 6.42 2.71 2.68
CA ALA A 72 7.77 3.17 3.01
C ALA A 72 7.94 3.43 4.52
N THR A 73 6.94 4.02 5.16
CA THR A 73 6.94 4.23 6.62
C THR A 73 6.94 2.89 7.38
N SER A 74 6.16 1.93 6.94
CA SER A 74 6.13 0.59 7.53
C SER A 74 7.49 -0.12 7.39
N ASP A 75 8.10 -0.05 6.21
CA ASP A 75 9.40 -0.67 5.95
C ASP A 75 10.52 0.00 6.77
N LEU A 76 10.48 1.34 6.91
CA LEU A 76 11.41 2.06 7.79
C LEU A 76 11.25 1.67 9.27
N ASN A 77 10.03 1.54 9.77
CA ASN A 77 9.77 1.08 11.13
C ASN A 77 10.29 -0.35 11.36
N LEU A 78 10.14 -1.22 10.36
CA LEU A 78 10.66 -2.57 10.41
C LEU A 78 12.19 -2.58 10.41
N ALA A 79 12.83 -1.72 9.59
CA ALA A 79 14.28 -1.55 9.59
C ALA A 79 14.80 -1.03 10.92
N ASP A 80 14.15 -0.04 11.52
CA ASP A 80 14.51 0.51 12.83
C ASP A 80 14.41 -0.55 13.93
N SER A 81 13.35 -1.35 13.93
CA SER A 81 13.18 -2.47 14.84
C SER A 81 14.28 -3.53 14.68
N ALA A 82 14.61 -3.90 13.45
CA ALA A 82 15.67 -4.85 13.15
C ALA A 82 17.04 -4.33 13.58
N MET A 83 17.33 -3.03 13.36
CA MET A 83 18.59 -2.40 13.80
C MET A 83 18.71 -2.30 15.31
N THR A 84 17.59 -2.06 16.01
CA THR A 84 17.55 -2.06 17.47
C THR A 84 17.88 -3.45 18.02
N GLU A 85 17.26 -4.49 17.47
CA GLU A 85 17.51 -5.88 17.87
C GLU A 85 18.94 -6.32 17.51
N PHE A 86 19.46 -5.88 16.36
CA PHE A 86 20.85 -6.07 15.98
C PHE A 86 21.82 -5.47 17.01
N SER A 87 21.57 -4.23 17.43
CA SER A 87 22.36 -3.56 18.48
C SER A 87 22.33 -4.32 19.81
N ASN A 88 21.16 -4.76 20.25
CA ASN A 88 21.00 -5.55 21.47
C ASN A 88 21.76 -6.87 21.40
N THR A 89 21.71 -7.53 20.25
CA THR A 89 22.43 -8.78 20.01
C THR A 89 23.95 -8.58 20.07
N ILE A 90 24.48 -7.51 19.48
CA ILE A 90 25.90 -7.17 19.55
C ILE A 90 26.34 -6.88 20.98
N ILE A 91 25.55 -6.14 21.75
CA ILE A 91 25.84 -5.91 23.18
C ILE A 91 25.94 -7.25 23.93
N ARG A 92 25.01 -8.17 23.67
CA ARG A 92 25.03 -9.51 24.28
C ARG A 92 26.27 -10.30 23.89
N VAL A 93 26.68 -10.26 22.62
CA VAL A 93 27.91 -10.88 22.14
C VAL A 93 29.12 -10.32 22.87
N GLN A 94 29.21 -8.99 23.05
CA GLN A 94 30.30 -8.34 23.79
C GLN A 94 30.36 -8.78 25.27
N GLN A 95 29.20 -8.89 25.93
CA GLN A 95 29.11 -9.39 27.31
C GLN A 95 29.62 -10.85 27.41
N LEU A 96 29.19 -11.73 26.51
CA LEU A 96 29.61 -13.12 26.49
C LEU A 96 31.12 -13.24 26.16
N ALA A 97 31.63 -12.44 25.25
CA ALA A 97 33.04 -12.41 24.92
C ALA A 97 33.90 -11.99 26.15
N THR A 98 33.46 -10.95 26.86
CA THR A 98 34.12 -10.49 28.09
C THR A 98 34.07 -11.57 29.17
N GLN A 99 32.93 -12.25 29.31
CA GLN A 99 32.80 -13.36 30.25
C GLN A 99 33.70 -14.53 29.88
N ALA A 100 33.75 -14.91 28.60
CA ALA A 100 34.59 -16.01 28.10
C ALA A 100 36.09 -15.75 28.27
N ALA A 101 36.51 -14.47 28.28
CA ALA A 101 37.89 -14.06 28.50
C ALA A 101 38.35 -14.22 29.97
N SER A 102 37.42 -14.46 30.91
CA SER A 102 37.75 -14.68 32.31
C SER A 102 38.52 -15.99 32.50
N GLY A 103 39.68 -15.92 33.15
CA GLY A 103 40.53 -17.10 33.42
C GLY A 103 39.96 -18.09 34.44
N THR A 104 38.83 -17.77 35.11
CA THR A 104 38.20 -18.62 36.14
C THR A 104 37.13 -19.56 35.62
N MET A 105 36.83 -19.54 34.32
CA MET A 105 35.77 -20.35 33.71
C MET A 105 36.19 -21.80 33.45
N SER A 106 35.26 -22.72 33.75
CA SER A 106 35.40 -24.13 33.37
C SER A 106 35.16 -24.36 31.87
N ASP A 107 35.66 -25.46 31.34
CA ASP A 107 35.43 -25.85 29.95
C ASP A 107 33.93 -26.01 29.61
N THR A 108 33.15 -26.53 30.55
CA THR A 108 31.68 -26.66 30.41
C THR A 108 31.01 -25.29 30.24
N GLN A 109 31.42 -24.30 31.03
CA GLN A 109 30.90 -22.93 30.91
C GLN A 109 31.28 -22.26 29.59
N ARG A 110 32.54 -22.47 29.13
CA ARG A 110 33.02 -21.99 27.81
C ARG A 110 32.22 -22.63 26.66
N SER A 111 31.93 -23.92 26.77
CA SER A 111 31.10 -24.66 25.79
C SER A 111 29.68 -24.05 25.71
N SER A 112 29.08 -23.73 26.88
CA SER A 112 27.77 -23.10 26.92
C SER A 112 27.76 -21.72 26.24
N ILE A 113 28.77 -20.88 26.51
CA ILE A 113 28.94 -19.59 25.86
C ILE A 113 29.12 -19.75 24.35
N SER A 114 29.93 -20.72 23.90
CA SER A 114 30.11 -21.03 22.48
C SER A 114 28.79 -21.35 21.79
N THR A 115 27.94 -22.15 22.46
CA THR A 115 26.60 -22.48 21.91
C THR A 115 25.71 -21.25 21.82
N GLU A 116 25.70 -20.39 22.87
CA GLU A 116 24.93 -19.15 22.85
C GLU A 116 25.43 -18.19 21.76
N LEU A 117 26.74 -18.04 21.58
CA LEU A 117 27.32 -17.21 20.51
C LEU A 117 26.91 -17.69 19.11
N LYS A 118 26.85 -19.01 18.88
CA LYS A 118 26.36 -19.55 17.61
C LYS A 118 24.89 -19.23 17.36
N GLN A 119 24.06 -19.29 18.41
CA GLN A 119 22.64 -18.90 18.31
C GLN A 119 22.50 -17.41 17.99
N LEU A 120 23.27 -16.55 18.67
CA LEU A 120 23.26 -15.10 18.40
C LEU A 120 23.73 -14.80 16.98
N GLN A 121 24.72 -15.51 16.46
CA GLN A 121 25.15 -15.40 15.07
C GLN A 121 23.99 -15.74 14.09
N GLY A 122 23.28 -16.84 14.33
CA GLY A 122 22.11 -17.21 13.55
C GLY A 122 21.03 -16.12 13.59
N ASN A 123 20.78 -15.53 14.76
CA ASN A 123 19.84 -14.42 14.91
C ASN A 123 20.27 -13.17 14.14
N LEU A 124 21.56 -12.82 14.15
CA LEU A 124 22.09 -11.69 13.37
C LEU A 124 21.88 -11.88 11.86
N VAL A 125 22.12 -13.09 11.36
CA VAL A 125 21.87 -13.42 9.94
C VAL A 125 20.38 -13.36 9.62
N ALA A 126 19.53 -13.86 10.51
CA ALA A 126 18.07 -13.76 10.33
C ALA A 126 17.59 -12.30 10.31
N LEU A 127 18.12 -11.45 11.20
CA LEU A 127 17.84 -10.01 11.20
C LEU A 127 18.33 -9.33 9.93
N ALA A 128 19.53 -9.67 9.44
CA ALA A 128 20.08 -9.15 8.19
C ALA A 128 19.27 -9.58 6.96
N ASN A 129 18.55 -10.69 7.05
CA ASN A 129 17.63 -11.20 6.01
C ASN A 129 16.17 -10.79 6.24
N THR A 130 15.90 -9.83 7.14
CA THR A 130 14.54 -9.30 7.35
C THR A 130 13.96 -8.80 6.04
N ARG A 131 12.70 -9.17 5.76
CA ARG A 131 12.01 -8.85 4.51
C ARG A 131 10.91 -7.83 4.74
N ASP A 132 10.69 -6.98 3.72
CA ASP A 132 9.58 -6.04 3.67
C ASP A 132 8.24 -6.77 3.42
N SER A 133 7.15 -6.02 3.37
CA SER A 133 5.81 -6.52 3.08
C SER A 133 5.65 -7.08 1.66
N ALA A 134 6.56 -6.76 0.75
CA ALA A 134 6.60 -7.26 -0.63
C ALA A 134 7.51 -8.51 -0.77
N GLY A 135 8.19 -8.91 0.32
CA GLY A 135 9.08 -10.07 0.34
C GLY A 135 10.52 -9.78 -0.11
N HIS A 136 10.90 -8.52 -0.31
CA HIS A 136 12.29 -8.15 -0.63
C HIS A 136 13.11 -8.03 0.65
N ALA A 137 14.39 -8.39 0.58
CA ALA A 137 15.30 -8.24 1.71
C ALA A 137 15.55 -6.74 1.98
N LEU A 138 15.21 -6.28 3.19
CA LEU A 138 15.36 -4.88 3.63
C LEU A 138 16.81 -4.37 3.52
N PHE A 139 17.77 -5.23 3.77
CA PHE A 139 19.21 -4.91 3.75
C PHE A 139 19.94 -5.53 2.55
N GLY A 140 19.20 -6.11 1.61
CA GLY A 140 19.74 -6.84 0.46
C GLY A 140 19.90 -6.01 -0.81
N GLY A 141 19.57 -4.72 -0.79
CA GLY A 141 19.60 -3.89 -1.99
C GLY A 141 18.64 -4.38 -3.06
N GLN A 142 19.16 -4.83 -4.21
CA GLN A 142 18.34 -5.31 -5.33
C GLN A 142 18.28 -6.84 -5.43
N THR A 143 18.77 -7.58 -4.43
CA THR A 143 18.73 -9.04 -4.46
C THR A 143 17.30 -9.55 -4.26
N GLY A 144 16.86 -10.50 -5.10
CA GLY A 144 15.52 -11.10 -5.00
C GLY A 144 15.42 -12.24 -3.98
N GLY A 145 16.53 -12.62 -3.31
CA GLY A 145 16.61 -13.69 -2.34
C GLY A 145 17.03 -13.23 -0.95
N ASP A 146 17.69 -14.11 -0.19
CA ASP A 146 18.36 -13.75 1.04
C ASP A 146 19.59 -12.90 0.73
N ALA A 147 19.77 -11.82 1.49
CA ALA A 147 20.92 -10.93 1.33
C ALA A 147 22.22 -11.57 1.85
N TYR A 148 22.09 -12.41 2.88
CA TYR A 148 23.22 -13.06 3.54
C TYR A 148 22.98 -14.55 3.65
N THR A 149 24.01 -15.33 3.35
CA THR A 149 24.03 -16.79 3.54
C THR A 149 25.17 -17.18 4.48
N VAL A 150 25.00 -18.30 5.17
CA VAL A 150 26.00 -18.87 6.09
C VAL A 150 26.57 -20.13 5.47
N ASP A 151 27.89 -20.20 5.34
CA ASP A 151 28.57 -21.41 4.85
C ASP A 151 28.64 -22.51 5.93
N ALA A 152 29.10 -23.71 5.53
CA ALA A 152 29.24 -24.81 6.44
C ALA A 152 30.25 -24.58 7.61
N SER A 153 31.12 -23.58 7.48
CA SER A 153 32.08 -23.13 8.50
C SER A 153 31.51 -22.07 9.44
N GLY A 154 30.30 -21.58 9.18
CA GLY A 154 29.63 -20.57 9.96
C GLY A 154 29.96 -19.14 9.52
N ASN A 155 30.61 -18.90 8.37
CA ASN A 155 30.88 -17.56 7.90
C ASN A 155 29.67 -17.00 7.17
N ALA A 156 29.22 -15.81 7.55
CA ALA A 156 28.19 -15.08 6.83
C ALA A 156 28.80 -14.31 5.65
N SER A 157 28.23 -14.46 4.47
CA SER A 157 28.61 -13.73 3.28
C SER A 157 27.40 -13.07 2.61
N TYR A 158 27.60 -11.89 2.04
CA TYR A 158 26.63 -11.23 1.19
C TYR A 158 26.57 -11.95 -0.16
N VAL A 159 25.35 -12.14 -0.69
CA VAL A 159 25.07 -12.89 -1.95
C VAL A 159 25.15 -11.96 -3.15
#